data_e3ce2552b28adb652e22dd2ddf93ebd3
#
_entry.id   e3ce2552b28adb652e22dd2ddf93ebd3
#
_cell.length_a   1.000
_cell.length_b   1.000
_cell.length_c   1.000
_cell.angle_alpha   90.00
_cell.angle_beta   90.00
_cell.angle_gamma   90.00
#
_symmetry.space_group_name_H-M   'P 1'
#
loop_
_entity.id
_entity.type
_entity.pdbx_description
1 polymer ?
#
loop_
_entity_poly.entity_id
_entity_poly.type
_entity_poly.pdbx_seq_one_letter_code
_entity_poly.pdbx_strand_id
1 'polypeptide(L)'
;MSDTEKLQKAVESTIAAGYQLDNDAFEFLTSVATTQDPAVLIKKALLEIEELEEKPFFIGKGFLQKCREQTKPKPQESCFQPEPEETSQPSPQTPEGARLFQPYAKDVEPDIKIIEDPTTKLSSNGTIEDYLQYFQDRFKKLERLLRQRIDVKAATPIMEALKSQPKTKLKIVCMISEKRESKQNTILTIEDLHATATVLITKNAPESLRRKAQTLLPDQVVCLAVMKTRSPLFLVEDIIFPEIGQKPQRRAKEPLYAVLTSDLHVGSTKFNKEAFKKFILWLNGKYGNEKMKEIAGHVKYVLAAGDIIDGIGVYPNQVKELVIRDVHKQYGFASRLIGKIPEYIEVVISPGNHDAPRKALPQPAISLDFLKTLQETRKVHSLGDPNVISLHNVEVLMYHGRSLDDIMATIPGMTPDHPERAMKLLLQCRHLAPLYGGKTLLSPENRDFLAIERPPDIFHAGHIHVLGYCNYRGVLVINSGGWQEQTDYMAKLGIMPTPGKVPVVNLQTLETTVLAFA
;
A
#
# COMPACT_ATOMS: atom_id res chain seq x y z
N MET A 1 12.46 -31.74 36.28
CA MET A 1 11.80 -31.38 34.99
C MET A 1 12.85 -30.78 34.08
N SER A 2 12.90 -31.23 32.85
CA SER A 2 13.77 -30.62 31.84
C SER A 2 13.28 -29.20 31.52
N ASP A 3 14.17 -28.35 30.99
CA ASP A 3 13.78 -26.98 30.62
C ASP A 3 12.67 -26.97 29.54
N THR A 4 12.63 -27.99 28.70
CA THR A 4 11.57 -28.22 27.72
C THR A 4 10.22 -28.55 28.38
N GLU A 5 10.18 -29.36 29.45
CA GLU A 5 8.95 -29.68 30.19
C GLU A 5 8.39 -28.46 30.93
N LYS A 6 9.27 -27.60 31.49
CA LYS A 6 8.88 -26.36 32.15
C LYS A 6 8.27 -25.38 31.14
N LEU A 7 8.89 -25.25 29.96
CA LEU A 7 8.41 -24.38 28.90
C LEU A 7 7.05 -24.85 28.35
N GLN A 8 6.90 -26.17 28.12
CA GLN A 8 5.64 -26.76 27.69
C GLN A 8 4.51 -26.46 28.68
N LYS A 9 4.77 -26.64 30.00
CA LYS A 9 3.81 -26.31 31.06
C LYS A 9 3.42 -24.83 31.10
N ALA A 10 4.36 -23.92 30.82
CA ALA A 10 4.09 -22.51 30.74
C ALA A 10 3.16 -22.17 29.55
N VAL A 11 3.42 -22.77 28.37
CA VAL A 11 2.58 -22.60 27.18
C VAL A 11 1.18 -23.17 27.41
N GLU A 12 1.07 -24.38 27.96
CA GLU A 12 -0.22 -25.03 28.27
C GLU A 12 -1.05 -24.18 29.26
N SER A 13 -0.40 -23.59 30.29
CA SER A 13 -1.07 -22.72 31.26
C SER A 13 -1.57 -21.43 30.60
N THR A 14 -0.83 -20.89 29.63
CA THR A 14 -1.24 -19.68 28.90
C THR A 14 -2.46 -19.96 28.03
N ILE A 15 -2.46 -21.08 27.29
CA ILE A 15 -3.57 -21.50 26.41
C ILE A 15 -4.80 -21.84 27.25
N ALA A 16 -4.63 -22.54 28.39
CA ALA A 16 -5.73 -22.89 29.29
C ALA A 16 -6.43 -21.64 29.88
N ALA A 17 -5.69 -20.54 30.06
CA ALA A 17 -6.24 -19.25 30.48
C ALA A 17 -6.85 -18.42 29.35
N GLY A 18 -6.87 -18.92 28.10
CA GLY A 18 -7.46 -18.25 26.94
C GLY A 18 -6.56 -17.23 26.25
N TYR A 19 -5.26 -17.22 26.54
CA TYR A 19 -4.29 -16.30 25.95
C TYR A 19 -3.33 -17.03 25.03
N GLN A 20 -2.63 -16.26 24.16
CA GLN A 20 -1.56 -16.77 23.29
C GLN A 20 -0.27 -15.98 23.53
N LEU A 21 0.87 -16.61 23.31
CA LEU A 21 2.19 -15.97 23.33
C LEU A 21 2.56 -15.55 21.91
N ASP A 22 3.11 -14.34 21.75
CA ASP A 22 3.78 -13.99 20.50
C ASP A 22 5.15 -14.68 20.39
N ASN A 23 5.74 -14.66 19.19
CA ASN A 23 7.03 -15.32 18.96
C ASN A 23 8.15 -14.79 19.85
N ASP A 24 8.19 -13.48 20.09
CA ASP A 24 9.21 -12.83 20.91
C ASP A 24 9.06 -13.19 22.39
N ALA A 25 7.81 -13.35 22.87
CA ALA A 25 7.51 -13.82 24.23
C ALA A 25 7.91 -15.29 24.41
N PHE A 26 7.68 -16.13 23.41
CA PHE A 26 8.10 -17.53 23.44
C PHE A 26 9.63 -17.68 23.45
N GLU A 27 10.36 -16.94 22.62
CA GLU A 27 11.83 -16.88 22.65
C GLU A 27 12.36 -16.36 24.00
N PHE A 28 11.72 -15.35 24.57
CA PHE A 28 12.07 -14.82 25.87
C PHE A 28 11.88 -15.86 26.98
N LEU A 29 10.74 -16.59 27.01
CA LEU A 29 10.50 -17.66 27.96
C LEU A 29 11.53 -18.80 27.81
N THR A 30 11.92 -19.11 26.60
CA THR A 30 12.99 -20.08 26.33
C THR A 30 14.32 -19.63 26.91
N SER A 31 14.68 -18.36 26.76
CA SER A 31 15.90 -17.78 27.33
C SER A 31 15.89 -17.74 28.88
N VAL A 32 14.71 -17.60 29.47
CA VAL A 32 14.52 -17.55 30.92
C VAL A 32 14.50 -18.94 31.55
N ALA A 33 14.15 -19.99 30.81
CA ALA A 33 13.98 -21.37 31.30
C ALA A 33 15.23 -21.93 32.02
N THR A 34 16.42 -21.45 31.66
CA THR A 34 17.70 -21.83 32.28
C THR A 34 17.94 -21.18 33.65
N THR A 35 17.29 -20.03 33.97
CA THR A 35 17.53 -19.23 35.17
C THR A 35 16.33 -19.14 36.09
N GLN A 36 15.11 -19.33 35.58
CA GLN A 36 13.87 -19.23 36.33
C GLN A 36 12.82 -20.16 35.69
N ASP A 37 11.86 -20.66 36.48
CA ASP A 37 10.76 -21.47 35.95
C ASP A 37 9.79 -20.59 35.13
N PRO A 38 9.66 -20.82 33.81
CA PRO A 38 8.76 -20.05 32.93
C PRO A 38 7.30 -20.11 33.38
N ALA A 39 6.85 -21.22 33.99
CA ALA A 39 5.48 -21.39 34.44
C ALA A 39 5.13 -20.43 35.59
N VAL A 40 6.10 -20.11 36.46
CA VAL A 40 5.91 -19.13 37.54
C VAL A 40 5.76 -17.71 36.98
N LEU A 41 6.56 -17.38 35.95
CA LEU A 41 6.47 -16.08 35.27
C LEU A 41 5.13 -15.89 34.55
N ILE A 42 4.68 -16.93 33.84
CA ILE A 42 3.37 -16.90 33.18
C ILE A 42 2.23 -16.79 34.20
N LYS A 43 2.28 -17.55 35.31
CA LYS A 43 1.24 -17.44 36.34
C LYS A 43 1.10 -16.03 36.90
N LYS A 44 2.24 -15.35 37.10
CA LYS A 44 2.25 -13.94 37.56
C LYS A 44 1.68 -13.00 36.48
N ALA A 45 2.11 -13.19 35.22
CA ALA A 45 1.59 -12.41 34.10
C ALA A 45 0.07 -12.54 33.95
N LEU A 46 -0.47 -13.74 34.12
CA LEU A 46 -1.91 -13.98 34.08
C LEU A 46 -2.66 -13.26 35.22
N LEU A 47 -2.12 -13.21 36.42
CA LEU A 47 -2.70 -12.47 37.55
C LEU A 47 -2.72 -10.95 37.27
N GLU A 48 -1.63 -10.40 36.72
CA GLU A 48 -1.60 -8.98 36.38
C GLU A 48 -2.56 -8.64 35.21
N ILE A 49 -2.76 -9.56 34.26
CA ILE A 49 -3.73 -9.36 33.16
C ILE A 49 -5.16 -9.35 33.69
N GLU A 50 -5.48 -10.11 34.73
CA GLU A 50 -6.82 -10.11 35.33
C GLU A 50 -7.21 -8.76 35.95
N GLU A 51 -6.23 -7.96 36.37
CA GLU A 51 -6.40 -6.62 36.96
C GLU A 51 -6.49 -5.50 35.90
N LEU A 52 -6.22 -5.79 34.60
CA LEU A 52 -6.29 -4.81 33.52
C LEU A 52 -7.74 -4.57 33.05
N GLU A 53 -8.12 -3.33 32.82
CA GLU A 53 -9.41 -2.95 32.25
C GLU A 53 -9.60 -3.48 30.81
N GLU A 54 -8.50 -3.51 30.02
CA GLU A 54 -8.48 -4.10 28.69
C GLU A 54 -7.52 -5.30 28.65
N LYS A 55 -8.07 -6.50 28.45
CA LYS A 55 -7.30 -7.75 28.43
C LYS A 55 -6.65 -7.98 27.05
N PRO A 56 -5.33 -8.12 26.95
CA PRO A 56 -4.66 -8.37 25.68
C PRO A 56 -4.94 -9.80 25.19
N PHE A 57 -5.11 -10.01 23.90
CA PHE A 57 -5.27 -11.35 23.33
C PHE A 57 -3.94 -12.13 23.29
N PHE A 58 -2.82 -11.40 23.09
CA PHE A 58 -1.47 -11.95 23.11
C PHE A 58 -0.66 -11.41 24.27
N ILE A 59 0.09 -12.29 24.94
CA ILE A 59 1.09 -11.92 25.95
C ILE A 59 2.42 -11.70 25.25
N GLY A 60 2.85 -10.44 25.17
CA GLY A 60 4.09 -10.03 24.51
C GLY A 60 5.30 -10.02 25.44
N LYS A 61 6.52 -10.10 24.85
CA LYS A 61 7.81 -10.06 25.55
C LYS A 61 7.93 -8.90 26.54
N GLY A 62 7.50 -7.68 26.14
CA GLY A 62 7.60 -6.49 27.00
C GLY A 62 6.78 -6.60 28.29
N PHE A 63 5.63 -7.27 28.24
CA PHE A 63 4.79 -7.54 29.41
C PHE A 63 5.47 -8.54 30.37
N LEU A 64 6.01 -9.63 29.82
CA LEU A 64 6.75 -10.64 30.61
C LEU A 64 8.01 -10.07 31.26
N GLN A 65 8.72 -9.16 30.60
CA GLN A 65 9.87 -8.47 31.18
C GLN A 65 9.48 -7.61 32.38
N LYS A 66 8.41 -6.85 32.31
CA LYS A 66 7.88 -6.06 33.44
C LYS A 66 7.52 -6.96 34.61
N CYS A 67 6.81 -8.07 34.39
CA CYS A 67 6.49 -9.02 35.45
C CYS A 67 7.71 -9.64 36.08
N ARG A 68 8.82 -9.82 35.34
CA ARG A 68 10.10 -10.34 35.85
C ARG A 68 10.85 -9.30 36.75
N GLU A 69 10.87 -8.03 36.34
CA GLU A 69 11.57 -6.96 37.06
C GLU A 69 10.97 -6.68 38.43
N GLN A 70 9.68 -6.81 38.61
CA GLN A 70 8.96 -6.69 39.86
C GLN A 70 9.26 -7.83 40.87
N THR A 71 10.03 -8.84 40.48
CA THR A 71 10.39 -10.00 41.32
C THR A 71 11.74 -9.82 42.07
N LYS A 72 12.47 -8.72 41.90
CA LYS A 72 13.69 -8.44 42.66
C LYS A 72 13.34 -7.81 44.01
N PRO A 73 13.86 -8.32 45.16
CA PRO A 73 13.58 -7.74 46.45
C PRO A 73 14.23 -6.36 46.55
N LYS A 74 13.45 -5.37 47.02
CA LYS A 74 13.97 -4.04 47.37
C LYS A 74 14.86 -4.17 48.60
N PRO A 75 15.99 -3.42 48.71
CA PRO A 75 16.78 -3.33 49.94
C PRO A 75 15.96 -2.63 51.03
N GLN A 76 16.00 -3.18 52.23
CA GLN A 76 15.42 -2.57 53.43
C GLN A 76 16.23 -1.31 53.81
N GLU A 77 15.55 -0.18 53.88
CA GLU A 77 16.06 1.01 54.59
C GLU A 77 15.43 1.06 55.97
N SER A 78 16.33 1.24 56.98
CA SER A 78 16.03 1.33 58.38
C SER A 78 15.45 2.69 58.76
N CYS A 79 14.51 2.66 59.71
CA CYS A 79 13.87 3.80 60.36
C CYS A 79 14.85 4.72 61.12
N PHE A 80 14.67 6.03 60.96
CA PHE A 80 14.85 7.02 62.03
C PHE A 80 13.92 8.21 61.74
N GLN A 81 13.02 8.49 62.71
CA GLN A 81 12.35 9.79 62.87
C GLN A 81 13.16 10.65 63.83
N PRO A 82 13.11 11.99 63.82
CA PRO A 82 12.06 12.75 64.47
C PRO A 82 11.55 14.02 63.76
N GLU A 83 10.39 14.45 64.22
CA GLU A 83 9.59 15.63 63.94
C GLU A 83 10.26 16.98 64.32
N PRO A 84 9.49 18.12 64.18
CA PRO A 84 9.13 18.87 62.99
C PRO A 84 9.62 20.34 63.07
N GLU A 85 9.75 21.06 61.95
CA GLU A 85 9.73 22.53 61.97
C GLU A 85 9.12 23.14 60.71
N GLU A 86 8.45 24.23 60.90
CA GLU A 86 7.42 24.94 60.20
C GLU A 86 7.78 25.50 58.79
N THR A 87 6.74 25.48 57.97
CA THR A 87 6.30 26.51 56.99
C THR A 87 7.32 27.25 56.12
N SER A 88 7.32 26.90 54.86
CA SER A 88 7.25 27.88 53.75
C SER A 88 6.69 27.21 52.50
N GLN A 89 5.59 27.75 51.98
CA GLN A 89 4.97 27.33 50.71
C GLN A 89 5.97 27.52 49.55
N PRO A 90 6.25 26.49 48.75
CA PRO A 90 6.89 26.72 47.45
C PRO A 90 5.85 27.15 46.45
N SER A 91 6.08 28.27 45.81
CA SER A 91 5.47 28.70 44.58
C SER A 91 5.40 27.55 43.56
N PRO A 92 4.43 27.51 42.65
CA PRO A 92 4.33 26.46 41.63
C PRO A 92 5.56 26.55 40.72
N GLN A 93 6.47 25.57 40.89
CA GLN A 93 7.55 25.37 39.92
C GLN A 93 6.95 24.95 38.61
N THR A 94 7.02 25.82 37.63
CA THR A 94 6.83 25.52 36.21
C THR A 94 7.79 24.37 35.85
N PRO A 95 7.36 23.29 35.22
CA PRO A 95 8.26 22.22 34.79
C PRO A 95 9.30 22.81 33.82
N GLU A 96 10.56 22.80 34.26
CA GLU A 96 11.68 23.19 33.42
C GLU A 96 11.72 22.30 32.15
N GLY A 97 11.66 22.92 30.97
CA GLY A 97 12.22 22.37 29.77
C GLY A 97 11.30 21.51 28.90
N ALA A 98 10.04 21.86 28.71
CA ALA A 98 9.36 21.41 27.51
C ALA A 98 10.08 22.03 26.28
N ARG A 99 11.01 21.29 25.68
CA ARG A 99 11.62 21.71 24.41
C ARG A 99 10.50 22.04 23.43
N LEU A 100 10.41 23.30 23.02
CA LEU A 100 9.46 23.73 21.99
C LEU A 100 9.68 22.85 20.77
N PHE A 101 8.59 22.30 20.22
CA PHE A 101 8.64 21.53 18.97
C PHE A 101 9.19 22.42 17.86
N GLN A 102 10.42 22.15 17.43
CA GLN A 102 11.10 22.85 16.34
C GLN A 102 11.27 21.87 15.17
N PRO A 103 10.38 21.91 14.17
CA PRO A 103 10.44 20.97 13.07
C PRO A 103 11.58 21.32 12.11
N TYR A 104 12.52 20.38 11.91
CA TYR A 104 13.62 20.49 10.94
C TYR A 104 13.11 20.77 9.51
N ALA A 105 12.02 20.09 9.12
CA ALA A 105 11.45 20.23 7.78
C ALA A 105 10.92 21.65 7.48
N LYS A 106 10.70 22.51 8.51
CA LYS A 106 10.26 23.88 8.31
C LYS A 106 11.33 24.74 7.64
N ASP A 107 12.61 24.47 7.94
CA ASP A 107 13.75 25.24 7.46
C ASP A 107 14.28 24.73 6.13
N VAL A 108 13.71 23.65 5.59
CA VAL A 108 14.08 23.06 4.29
C VAL A 108 13.06 23.50 3.23
N GLU A 109 13.54 24.09 2.14
CA GLU A 109 12.69 24.45 1.00
C GLU A 109 12.11 23.21 0.32
N PRO A 110 10.83 23.20 -0.10
CA PRO A 110 10.24 22.06 -0.78
C PRO A 110 10.81 21.91 -2.21
N ASP A 111 11.24 20.69 -2.59
CA ASP A 111 11.56 20.35 -3.98
C ASP A 111 10.54 19.31 -4.47
N ILE A 112 9.47 19.81 -5.07
CA ILE A 112 8.42 19.00 -5.69
C ILE A 112 8.33 19.29 -7.18
N LYS A 113 8.44 18.24 -8.02
CA LYS A 113 8.31 18.33 -9.47
C LYS A 113 7.25 17.34 -9.94
N ILE A 114 6.27 17.83 -10.68
CA ILE A 114 5.28 16.98 -11.34
C ILE A 114 5.92 16.43 -12.61
N ILE A 115 6.15 15.10 -12.65
CA ILE A 115 6.76 14.43 -13.79
C ILE A 115 5.68 13.98 -14.77
N GLU A 116 4.59 13.42 -14.25
CA GLU A 116 3.46 12.96 -15.05
C GLU A 116 2.14 13.23 -14.34
N ASP A 117 1.23 13.91 -15.04
CA ASP A 117 -0.15 14.17 -14.64
C ASP A 117 -1.04 14.09 -15.88
N PRO A 118 -2.08 13.25 -15.87
CA PRO A 118 -2.98 13.13 -17.00
C PRO A 118 -3.94 14.32 -17.16
N THR A 119 -4.21 15.10 -16.13
CA THR A 119 -5.32 16.05 -16.01
C THR A 119 -5.54 16.94 -17.23
N THR A 120 -4.48 17.54 -17.76
CA THR A 120 -4.56 18.45 -18.92
C THR A 120 -4.39 17.77 -20.28
N LYS A 121 -4.22 16.46 -20.30
CA LYS A 121 -3.89 15.67 -21.50
C LYS A 121 -5.01 14.71 -21.90
N LEU A 122 -6.14 14.73 -21.16
CA LEU A 122 -7.29 13.87 -21.42
C LEU A 122 -8.12 14.47 -22.56
N SER A 123 -8.45 13.64 -23.55
CA SER A 123 -9.12 14.11 -24.79
C SER A 123 -10.03 13.07 -25.43
N SER A 124 -10.36 11.97 -24.75
CA SER A 124 -11.19 10.90 -25.31
C SER A 124 -12.63 11.37 -25.59
N ASN A 125 -13.15 10.98 -26.74
CA ASN A 125 -14.56 11.10 -27.10
C ASN A 125 -15.33 9.78 -26.91
N GLY A 126 -14.63 8.68 -26.54
CA GLY A 126 -15.22 7.36 -26.31
C GLY A 126 -15.62 6.62 -27.60
N THR A 127 -14.98 6.94 -28.72
CA THR A 127 -15.24 6.28 -30.01
C THR A 127 -14.51 4.93 -30.10
N ILE A 128 -14.88 4.10 -31.08
CA ILE A 128 -14.19 2.84 -31.36
C ILE A 128 -12.73 3.10 -31.75
N GLU A 129 -12.48 4.17 -32.48
CA GLU A 129 -11.16 4.62 -32.90
C GLU A 129 -10.29 5.00 -31.71
N ASP A 130 -10.86 5.64 -30.68
CA ASP A 130 -10.16 5.96 -29.42
C ASP A 130 -9.73 4.67 -28.71
N TYR A 131 -10.60 3.66 -28.63
CA TYR A 131 -10.25 2.36 -28.05
C TYR A 131 -9.16 1.65 -28.84
N LEU A 132 -9.25 1.64 -30.16
CA LEU A 132 -8.21 1.05 -31.01
C LEU A 132 -6.86 1.73 -30.81
N GLN A 133 -6.84 3.06 -30.80
CA GLN A 133 -5.63 3.83 -30.58
C GLN A 133 -5.04 3.60 -29.19
N TYR A 134 -5.89 3.53 -28.18
CA TYR A 134 -5.48 3.26 -26.79
C TYR A 134 -4.77 1.90 -26.66
N PHE A 135 -5.35 0.81 -27.18
CA PHE A 135 -4.72 -0.51 -27.11
C PHE A 135 -3.48 -0.63 -27.99
N GLN A 136 -3.45 0.03 -29.13
CA GLN A 136 -2.24 0.10 -29.96
C GLN A 136 -1.10 0.84 -29.26
N ASP A 137 -1.39 1.93 -28.56
CA ASP A 137 -0.39 2.67 -27.77
C ASP A 137 0.14 1.82 -26.61
N ARG A 138 -0.76 1.13 -25.86
CA ARG A 138 -0.40 0.15 -24.85
C ARG A 138 0.57 -0.89 -25.38
N PHE A 139 0.19 -1.53 -26.50
CA PHE A 139 1.00 -2.56 -27.11
C PHE A 139 2.39 -2.03 -27.49
N LYS A 140 2.45 -0.91 -28.21
CA LYS A 140 3.72 -0.29 -28.66
C LYS A 140 4.64 0.09 -27.50
N LYS A 141 4.10 0.64 -26.43
CA LYS A 141 4.87 1.00 -25.23
C LYS A 141 5.47 -0.23 -24.57
N LEU A 142 4.66 -1.25 -24.31
CA LEU A 142 5.12 -2.46 -23.62
C LEU A 142 6.01 -3.33 -24.51
N GLU A 143 5.76 -3.41 -25.82
CA GLU A 143 6.66 -4.03 -26.78
C GLU A 143 8.01 -3.35 -26.79
N ARG A 144 8.07 -2.01 -26.81
CA ARG A 144 9.33 -1.25 -26.73
C ARG A 144 10.10 -1.60 -25.46
N LEU A 145 9.44 -1.69 -24.31
CA LEU A 145 10.06 -2.08 -23.04
C LEU A 145 10.59 -3.53 -23.08
N LEU A 146 9.81 -4.46 -23.63
CA LEU A 146 10.22 -5.85 -23.79
C LEU A 146 11.44 -5.97 -24.72
N ARG A 147 11.47 -5.25 -25.84
CA ARG A 147 12.57 -5.28 -26.83
C ARG A 147 13.86 -4.63 -26.33
N GLN A 148 13.84 -3.85 -25.23
CA GLN A 148 15.07 -3.38 -24.58
C GLN A 148 15.87 -4.54 -23.96
N ARG A 149 15.24 -5.67 -23.71
CA ARG A 149 15.91 -6.88 -23.21
C ARG A 149 16.64 -7.57 -24.34
N ILE A 150 17.90 -7.95 -24.11
CA ILE A 150 18.74 -8.63 -25.10
C ILE A 150 18.08 -9.92 -25.62
N ASP A 151 17.43 -10.66 -24.70
CA ASP A 151 16.80 -11.93 -25.00
C ASP A 151 15.46 -11.81 -25.75
N VAL A 152 14.87 -10.60 -25.86
CA VAL A 152 13.61 -10.33 -26.56
C VAL A 152 13.80 -9.46 -27.80
N LYS A 153 14.97 -8.82 -27.95
CA LYS A 153 15.24 -7.84 -29.01
C LYS A 153 14.88 -8.35 -30.42
N ALA A 154 15.12 -9.62 -30.70
CA ALA A 154 14.87 -10.28 -31.99
C ALA A 154 13.53 -11.03 -32.02
N ALA A 155 12.53 -10.65 -31.22
CA ALA A 155 11.21 -11.28 -31.23
C ALA A 155 10.55 -11.12 -32.61
N THR A 156 9.94 -12.21 -33.08
CA THR A 156 9.34 -12.37 -34.41
C THR A 156 7.85 -11.95 -34.34
N PRO A 157 7.33 -11.17 -35.31
CA PRO A 157 5.90 -10.91 -35.43
C PRO A 157 5.08 -12.19 -35.62
N ILE A 158 3.82 -12.21 -35.18
CA ILE A 158 2.96 -13.39 -35.24
C ILE A 158 2.81 -13.88 -36.69
N MET A 159 2.61 -12.99 -37.67
CA MET A 159 2.44 -13.34 -39.08
C MET A 159 3.63 -14.09 -39.66
N GLU A 160 4.86 -13.70 -39.28
CA GLU A 160 6.09 -14.36 -39.68
C GLU A 160 6.30 -15.69 -38.94
N ALA A 161 5.98 -15.70 -37.64
CA ALA A 161 6.06 -16.90 -36.84
C ALA A 161 5.13 -18.02 -37.34
N LEU A 162 3.95 -17.67 -37.81
CA LEU A 162 2.99 -18.62 -38.43
C LEU A 162 3.56 -19.31 -39.67
N LYS A 163 4.40 -18.61 -40.45
CA LYS A 163 5.04 -19.13 -41.67
C LYS A 163 6.29 -19.97 -41.40
N SER A 164 6.80 -19.98 -40.18
CA SER A 164 8.02 -20.70 -39.82
C SER A 164 7.84 -22.23 -39.90
N GLN A 165 8.93 -22.95 -40.09
CA GLN A 165 8.93 -24.41 -40.14
C GLN A 165 8.58 -25.04 -38.78
N PRO A 166 7.94 -26.22 -38.76
CA PRO A 166 7.71 -26.96 -37.54
C PRO A 166 9.00 -27.21 -36.76
N LYS A 167 8.91 -27.17 -35.40
CA LYS A 167 10.02 -27.27 -34.44
C LYS A 167 10.92 -26.05 -34.36
N THR A 168 10.67 -24.97 -35.13
CA THR A 168 11.38 -23.71 -34.95
C THR A 168 11.02 -23.09 -33.60
N LYS A 169 12.04 -22.68 -32.84
CA LYS A 169 11.91 -21.93 -31.59
C LYS A 169 11.96 -20.45 -31.88
N LEU A 170 10.98 -19.72 -31.37
CA LEU A 170 10.77 -18.30 -31.64
C LEU A 170 10.43 -17.57 -30.34
N LYS A 171 10.59 -16.26 -30.34
CA LYS A 171 10.03 -15.38 -29.34
C LYS A 171 9.02 -14.45 -30.00
N ILE A 172 7.84 -14.32 -29.40
CA ILE A 172 6.75 -13.50 -29.92
C ILE A 172 6.35 -12.52 -28.84
N VAL A 173 6.39 -11.22 -29.13
CA VAL A 173 5.75 -10.21 -28.28
C VAL A 173 4.29 -10.13 -28.70
N CYS A 174 3.40 -10.28 -27.74
CA CYS A 174 1.96 -10.36 -28.00
C CYS A 174 1.16 -9.84 -26.82
N MET A 175 -0.09 -9.46 -27.07
CA MET A 175 -1.13 -9.25 -26.07
C MET A 175 -1.95 -10.53 -25.95
N ILE A 176 -2.39 -10.85 -24.74
CA ILE A 176 -3.26 -12.01 -24.47
C ILE A 176 -4.69 -11.56 -24.68
N SER A 177 -5.32 -11.96 -25.79
CA SER A 177 -6.74 -11.63 -26.04
C SER A 177 -7.68 -12.53 -25.25
N GLU A 178 -7.30 -13.81 -25.07
CA GLU A 178 -8.14 -14.76 -24.34
C GLU A 178 -7.30 -15.81 -23.62
N LYS A 179 -7.76 -16.20 -22.43
CA LYS A 179 -7.18 -17.30 -21.65
C LYS A 179 -8.26 -18.30 -21.30
N ARG A 180 -8.10 -19.55 -21.75
CA ARG A 180 -8.98 -20.67 -21.44
C ARG A 180 -8.20 -21.75 -20.68
N GLU A 181 -8.69 -22.10 -19.52
CA GLU A 181 -8.10 -23.17 -18.70
C GLU A 181 -8.95 -24.44 -18.77
N SER A 182 -8.32 -25.56 -18.98
CA SER A 182 -8.91 -26.89 -18.87
C SER A 182 -8.14 -27.71 -17.84
N LYS A 183 -8.71 -28.87 -17.42
CA LYS A 183 -8.03 -29.79 -16.48
C LYS A 183 -6.63 -30.24 -16.95
N GLN A 184 -6.35 -30.10 -18.23
CA GLN A 184 -5.11 -30.60 -18.84
C GLN A 184 -4.20 -29.53 -19.42
N ASN A 185 -4.72 -28.39 -19.86
CA ASN A 185 -3.93 -27.43 -20.61
C ASN A 185 -4.47 -26.01 -20.41
N THR A 186 -3.59 -25.01 -20.60
CA THR A 186 -3.98 -23.60 -20.74
C THR A 186 -3.82 -23.21 -22.21
N ILE A 187 -4.89 -22.78 -22.84
CA ILE A 187 -4.93 -22.28 -24.22
C ILE A 187 -5.03 -20.77 -24.17
N LEU A 188 -4.14 -20.09 -24.88
CA LEU A 188 -4.18 -18.63 -25.02
C LEU A 188 -4.43 -18.28 -26.48
N THR A 189 -5.32 -17.34 -26.72
CA THR A 189 -5.36 -16.56 -27.96
C THR A 189 -4.49 -15.35 -27.77
N ILE A 190 -3.53 -15.15 -28.67
CA ILE A 190 -2.58 -14.04 -28.63
C ILE A 190 -2.70 -13.21 -29.88
N GLU A 191 -2.41 -11.93 -29.77
CA GLU A 191 -2.45 -11.00 -30.90
C GLU A 191 -1.28 -10.01 -30.85
N ASP A 192 -0.90 -9.52 -32.02
CA ASP A 192 -0.10 -8.33 -32.21
C ASP A 192 -0.88 -7.32 -33.07
N LEU A 193 -0.25 -6.27 -33.55
CA LEU A 193 -0.94 -5.24 -34.34
C LEU A 193 -1.47 -5.73 -35.71
N HIS A 194 -1.12 -6.95 -36.15
CA HIS A 194 -1.35 -7.41 -37.50
C HIS A 194 -1.97 -8.80 -37.61
N ALA A 195 -1.83 -9.64 -36.59
CA ALA A 195 -2.24 -11.03 -36.64
C ALA A 195 -2.62 -11.59 -35.26
N THR A 196 -3.36 -12.70 -35.30
CA THR A 196 -3.69 -13.50 -34.12
C THR A 196 -3.14 -14.92 -34.26
N ALA A 197 -2.87 -15.58 -33.13
CA ALA A 197 -2.47 -16.97 -33.11
C ALA A 197 -2.96 -17.67 -31.83
N THR A 198 -2.96 -19.01 -31.86
CA THR A 198 -3.26 -19.82 -30.69
C THR A 198 -1.98 -20.44 -30.14
N VAL A 199 -1.79 -20.37 -28.81
CA VAL A 199 -0.67 -21.00 -28.14
C VAL A 199 -1.17 -21.92 -27.03
N LEU A 200 -0.39 -22.97 -26.75
CA LEU A 200 -0.73 -24.01 -25.78
C LEU A 200 0.35 -24.12 -24.71
N ILE A 201 -0.07 -24.13 -23.46
CA ILE A 201 0.74 -24.53 -22.29
C ILE A 201 0.21 -25.86 -21.80
N THR A 202 1.00 -26.94 -21.93
CA THR A 202 0.56 -28.28 -21.54
C THR A 202 0.62 -28.49 -20.03
N LYS A 203 -0.18 -29.44 -19.52
CA LYS A 203 -0.11 -29.83 -18.09
C LYS A 203 1.26 -30.36 -17.66
N ASN A 204 2.01 -30.92 -18.60
CA ASN A 204 3.35 -31.47 -18.36
C ASN A 204 4.45 -30.39 -18.46
N ALA A 205 4.08 -29.12 -18.70
CA ALA A 205 5.02 -28.02 -18.68
C ALA A 205 5.69 -27.88 -17.29
N PRO A 206 6.93 -27.38 -17.22
CA PRO A 206 7.60 -27.13 -15.95
C PRO A 206 6.73 -26.32 -15.00
N GLU A 207 6.82 -26.60 -13.71
CA GLU A 207 6.01 -25.92 -12.69
C GLU A 207 6.22 -24.38 -12.70
N SER A 208 7.45 -23.95 -12.97
CA SER A 208 7.78 -22.52 -13.14
C SER A 208 6.96 -21.85 -14.24
N LEU A 209 6.80 -22.52 -15.40
CA LEU A 209 5.99 -22.01 -16.49
C LEU A 209 4.50 -22.00 -16.13
N ARG A 210 4.01 -23.07 -15.48
CA ARG A 210 2.60 -23.13 -15.04
C ARG A 210 2.28 -22.04 -14.01
N ARG A 211 3.18 -21.76 -13.06
CA ARG A 211 3.04 -20.65 -12.11
C ARG A 211 2.98 -19.29 -12.83
N LYS A 212 3.85 -19.06 -13.82
CA LYS A 212 3.78 -17.82 -14.65
C LYS A 212 2.45 -17.74 -15.41
N ALA A 213 1.97 -18.85 -15.97
CA ALA A 213 0.70 -18.92 -16.70
C ALA A 213 -0.51 -18.57 -15.80
N GLN A 214 -0.49 -18.95 -14.52
CA GLN A 214 -1.54 -18.61 -13.57
C GLN A 214 -1.66 -17.10 -13.33
N THR A 215 -0.56 -16.34 -13.47
CA THR A 215 -0.55 -14.87 -13.27
C THR A 215 -0.80 -14.08 -14.56
N LEU A 216 -1.04 -14.76 -15.71
CA LEU A 216 -1.43 -14.10 -16.95
C LEU A 216 -2.86 -13.60 -16.88
N LEU A 217 -3.04 -12.37 -17.34
CA LEU A 217 -4.32 -11.68 -17.46
C LEU A 217 -4.68 -11.46 -18.93
N PRO A 218 -5.96 -11.41 -19.29
CA PRO A 218 -6.39 -10.81 -20.57
C PRO A 218 -5.84 -9.39 -20.72
N ASP A 219 -5.62 -8.95 -21.94
CA ASP A 219 -5.10 -7.65 -22.37
C ASP A 219 -3.68 -7.32 -21.85
N GLN A 220 -3.02 -8.28 -21.22
CA GLN A 220 -1.64 -8.16 -20.80
C GLN A 220 -0.68 -8.38 -21.97
N VAL A 221 0.32 -7.51 -22.11
CA VAL A 221 1.39 -7.67 -23.10
C VAL A 221 2.57 -8.41 -22.49
N VAL A 222 3.00 -9.48 -23.15
CA VAL A 222 4.12 -10.34 -22.75
C VAL A 222 4.96 -10.76 -23.94
N CYS A 223 6.14 -11.33 -23.71
CA CYS A 223 6.85 -12.09 -24.73
C CYS A 223 6.78 -13.58 -24.40
N LEU A 224 6.33 -14.38 -25.35
CA LEU A 224 6.28 -15.82 -25.24
C LEU A 224 7.44 -16.45 -26.00
N ALA A 225 8.22 -17.31 -25.33
CA ALA A 225 9.11 -18.25 -26.00
C ALA A 225 8.28 -19.45 -26.42
N VAL A 226 8.24 -19.73 -27.71
CA VAL A 226 7.37 -20.74 -28.29
C VAL A 226 8.10 -21.65 -29.26
N MET A 227 7.59 -22.89 -29.41
CA MET A 227 8.00 -23.81 -30.44
C MET A 227 6.83 -24.00 -31.44
N LYS A 228 7.10 -23.79 -32.74
CA LYS A 228 6.13 -24.01 -33.80
C LYS A 228 5.79 -25.52 -33.93
N THR A 229 4.51 -25.83 -33.92
CA THR A 229 4.02 -27.21 -34.19
C THR A 229 3.77 -27.43 -35.68
N ARG A 230 3.37 -28.64 -36.07
CA ARG A 230 2.96 -28.94 -37.46
C ARG A 230 1.62 -28.27 -37.85
N SER A 231 0.78 -27.98 -36.87
CA SER A 231 -0.48 -27.23 -37.04
C SER A 231 -0.23 -25.72 -36.84
N PRO A 232 -1.17 -24.83 -37.11
CA PRO A 232 -1.06 -23.39 -36.83
C PRO A 232 -1.13 -23.09 -35.35
N LEU A 233 -0.51 -23.92 -34.53
CA LEU A 233 -0.44 -23.85 -33.06
C LEU A 233 1.01 -23.74 -32.63
N PHE A 234 1.25 -22.99 -31.54
CA PHE A 234 2.54 -22.93 -30.90
C PHE A 234 2.49 -23.57 -29.51
N LEU A 235 3.58 -24.21 -29.11
CA LEU A 235 3.78 -24.70 -27.76
C LEU A 235 4.62 -23.69 -27.00
N VAL A 236 4.13 -23.21 -25.85
CA VAL A 236 4.84 -22.25 -25.01
C VAL A 236 5.92 -22.98 -24.21
N GLU A 237 7.15 -22.48 -24.30
CA GLU A 237 8.30 -22.96 -23.53
C GLU A 237 8.64 -22.02 -22.35
N ASP A 238 8.39 -20.70 -22.48
CA ASP A 238 8.53 -19.73 -21.38
C ASP A 238 7.67 -18.48 -21.61
N ILE A 239 7.40 -17.75 -20.51
CA ILE A 239 6.70 -16.48 -20.47
C ILE A 239 7.64 -15.45 -19.89
N ILE A 240 7.83 -14.36 -20.61
CA ILE A 240 8.71 -13.25 -20.27
C ILE A 240 7.84 -12.00 -20.10
N PHE A 241 7.72 -11.55 -18.86
CA PHE A 241 7.01 -10.31 -18.53
C PHE A 241 7.85 -9.08 -18.89
N PRO A 242 7.21 -7.92 -19.15
CA PRO A 242 7.93 -6.65 -19.34
C PRO A 242 8.84 -6.33 -18.17
N GLU A 243 8.41 -6.63 -16.96
CA GLU A 243 9.16 -6.56 -15.71
C GLU A 243 9.94 -5.24 -15.51
N ILE A 244 10.14 -4.84 -14.29
CA ILE A 244 11.07 -3.76 -13.96
C ILE A 244 12.48 -4.31 -13.77
N GLY A 245 13.47 -3.62 -14.33
CA GLY A 245 14.88 -3.92 -14.04
C GLY A 245 15.23 -3.58 -12.60
N GLN A 246 16.18 -4.30 -12.02
CA GLN A 246 16.77 -3.87 -10.76
C GLN A 246 17.51 -2.54 -10.97
N LYS A 247 17.21 -1.53 -10.16
CA LYS A 247 17.82 -0.21 -10.26
C LYS A 247 18.29 0.28 -8.88
N PRO A 248 19.34 1.11 -8.82
CA PRO A 248 19.63 1.86 -7.61
C PRO A 248 18.47 2.82 -7.32
N GLN A 249 18.11 2.93 -6.06
CA GLN A 249 17.08 3.87 -5.61
C GLN A 249 17.66 5.29 -5.59
N ARG A 250 16.90 6.26 -6.09
CA ARG A 250 17.17 7.67 -5.86
C ARG A 250 16.79 8.01 -4.40
N ARG A 251 17.50 8.94 -3.81
CA ARG A 251 17.35 9.32 -2.41
C ARG A 251 17.45 10.83 -2.26
N ALA A 252 16.77 11.37 -1.26
CA ALA A 252 16.95 12.75 -0.86
C ALA A 252 18.32 12.94 -0.19
N LYS A 253 18.83 14.15 -0.24
CA LYS A 253 20.06 14.50 0.50
C LYS A 253 19.78 14.77 1.96
N GLU A 254 18.65 15.41 2.24
CA GLU A 254 18.16 15.78 3.56
C GLU A 254 17.32 14.65 4.18
N PRO A 255 17.32 14.49 5.50
CA PRO A 255 16.54 13.47 6.21
C PRO A 255 15.06 13.88 6.32
N LEU A 256 14.41 14.08 5.19
CA LEU A 256 12.99 14.44 5.12
C LEU A 256 12.11 13.20 5.05
N TYR A 257 10.89 13.33 5.54
CA TYR A 257 9.90 12.27 5.53
C TYR A 257 8.70 12.63 4.67
N ALA A 258 8.15 11.62 3.99
CA ALA A 258 6.85 11.65 3.34
C ALA A 258 5.86 10.75 4.08
N VAL A 259 4.71 11.30 4.43
CA VAL A 259 3.56 10.54 4.93
C VAL A 259 2.75 10.07 3.73
N LEU A 260 2.49 8.77 3.67
CA LEU A 260 1.65 8.18 2.63
C LEU A 260 0.29 7.82 3.23
N THR A 261 -0.78 8.33 2.66
CA THR A 261 -2.15 8.11 3.14
C THR A 261 -3.14 8.02 1.98
N SER A 262 -4.31 7.49 2.21
CA SER A 262 -5.42 7.37 1.26
C SER A 262 -6.73 7.13 2.01
N ASP A 263 -7.81 7.01 1.30
CA ASP A 263 -9.08 6.46 1.78
C ASP A 263 -9.56 7.12 3.08
N LEU A 264 -9.63 8.47 3.06
CA LEU A 264 -10.15 9.23 4.19
C LEU A 264 -11.64 8.99 4.38
N HIS A 265 -12.41 8.90 3.27
CA HIS A 265 -13.86 8.72 3.27
C HIS A 265 -14.60 9.71 4.16
N VAL A 266 -14.22 10.97 4.07
CA VAL A 266 -14.89 12.04 4.82
C VAL A 266 -16.35 12.14 4.40
N GLY A 267 -17.24 12.06 5.37
CA GLY A 267 -18.70 12.00 5.13
C GLY A 267 -19.33 10.66 5.51
N SER A 268 -18.54 9.59 5.60
CA SER A 268 -18.95 8.28 6.08
C SER A 268 -19.19 8.28 7.60
N THR A 269 -20.17 7.50 8.07
CA THR A 269 -20.36 7.18 9.49
C THR A 269 -19.18 6.41 10.07
N LYS A 270 -18.40 5.74 9.20
CA LYS A 270 -17.25 4.90 9.55
C LYS A 270 -15.92 5.65 9.46
N PHE A 271 -15.91 6.94 9.10
CA PHE A 271 -14.68 7.74 9.13
C PHE A 271 -14.17 7.88 10.57
N ASN A 272 -12.98 7.37 10.87
CA ASN A 272 -12.34 7.47 12.19
C ASN A 272 -11.76 8.87 12.40
N LYS A 273 -12.66 9.80 12.74
CA LYS A 273 -12.33 11.22 12.93
C LYS A 273 -11.34 11.44 14.08
N GLU A 274 -11.43 10.64 15.15
CA GLU A 274 -10.55 10.80 16.30
C GLU A 274 -9.11 10.34 15.99
N ALA A 275 -8.95 9.24 15.25
CA ALA A 275 -7.64 8.82 14.76
C ALA A 275 -7.04 9.88 13.84
N PHE A 276 -7.82 10.44 12.91
CA PHE A 276 -7.35 11.49 12.02
C PHE A 276 -6.99 12.78 12.79
N LYS A 277 -7.73 13.13 13.85
CA LYS A 277 -7.41 14.26 14.72
C LYS A 277 -6.08 14.04 15.47
N LYS A 278 -5.81 12.83 16.01
CA LYS A 278 -4.53 12.49 16.63
C LYS A 278 -3.38 12.63 15.62
N PHE A 279 -3.57 12.17 14.36
CA PHE A 279 -2.62 12.34 13.27
C PHE A 279 -2.30 13.82 13.01
N ILE A 280 -3.31 14.69 12.92
CA ILE A 280 -3.09 16.13 12.77
C ILE A 280 -2.34 16.72 13.98
N LEU A 281 -2.71 16.32 15.20
CA LEU A 281 -2.00 16.76 16.41
C LEU A 281 -0.54 16.28 16.41
N TRP A 282 -0.27 15.08 15.92
CA TRP A 282 1.08 14.55 15.76
C TRP A 282 1.91 15.39 14.80
N LEU A 283 1.41 15.72 13.62
CA LEU A 283 2.10 16.59 12.65
C LEU A 283 2.42 17.98 13.25
N ASN A 284 1.60 18.44 14.19
CA ASN A 284 1.82 19.69 14.93
C ASN A 284 2.72 19.53 16.18
N GLY A 285 3.32 18.35 16.42
CA GLY A 285 4.15 18.06 17.59
C GLY A 285 3.40 17.97 18.93
N LYS A 286 2.06 17.89 18.89
CA LYS A 286 1.17 17.91 20.06
C LYS A 286 0.65 16.55 20.48
N TYR A 287 1.10 15.47 19.80
CA TYR A 287 0.70 14.09 20.09
C TYR A 287 1.87 13.13 19.86
N GLY A 288 1.91 12.05 20.65
CA GLY A 288 2.91 10.99 20.56
C GLY A 288 4.09 11.19 21.51
N ASN A 289 4.94 10.15 21.56
CA ASN A 289 6.18 10.17 22.32
C ASN A 289 7.29 10.98 21.60
N GLU A 290 8.45 11.14 22.23
CA GLU A 290 9.55 11.95 21.67
C GLU A 290 10.02 11.45 20.30
N LYS A 291 10.11 10.13 20.08
CA LYS A 291 10.46 9.55 18.78
C LYS A 291 9.44 9.87 17.70
N MET A 292 8.14 9.82 18.02
CA MET A 292 7.08 10.22 17.10
C MET A 292 7.16 11.72 16.78
N LYS A 293 7.45 12.58 17.76
CA LYS A 293 7.62 14.02 17.56
C LYS A 293 8.86 14.33 16.71
N GLU A 294 9.96 13.60 16.93
CA GLU A 294 11.15 13.70 16.08
C GLU A 294 10.82 13.41 14.61
N ILE A 295 10.11 12.28 14.34
CA ILE A 295 9.64 11.95 13.00
C ILE A 295 8.74 13.06 12.45
N ALA A 296 7.77 13.58 13.24
CA ALA A 296 6.90 14.68 12.84
C ALA A 296 7.69 15.93 12.42
N GLY A 297 8.78 16.24 13.15
CA GLY A 297 9.66 17.36 12.85
C GLY A 297 10.38 17.27 11.50
N HIS A 298 10.50 16.08 10.92
CA HIS A 298 11.12 15.84 9.62
C HIS A 298 10.11 15.65 8.48
N VAL A 299 8.79 15.61 8.76
CA VAL A 299 7.75 15.47 7.73
C VAL A 299 7.69 16.73 6.88
N LYS A 300 7.97 16.56 5.59
CA LYS A 300 7.87 17.63 4.58
C LYS A 300 6.71 17.44 3.62
N TYR A 301 6.24 16.19 3.44
CA TYR A 301 5.22 15.85 2.45
C TYR A 301 4.13 14.98 3.05
N VAL A 302 2.87 15.24 2.68
CA VAL A 302 1.72 14.36 2.90
C VAL A 302 1.11 14.06 1.55
N LEU A 303 1.08 12.77 1.18
CA LEU A 303 0.57 12.29 -0.10
C LEU A 303 -0.73 11.51 0.14
N ALA A 304 -1.85 12.00 -0.40
CA ALA A 304 -3.16 11.37 -0.28
C ALA A 304 -3.59 10.75 -1.63
N ALA A 305 -3.53 9.41 -1.71
CA ALA A 305 -3.79 8.65 -2.93
C ALA A 305 -5.27 8.27 -3.07
N GLY A 306 -6.16 9.24 -3.14
CA GLY A 306 -7.57 9.08 -3.47
C GLY A 306 -8.51 8.79 -2.29
N ASP A 307 -9.80 8.81 -2.62
CA ASP A 307 -10.94 8.64 -1.73
C ASP A 307 -10.88 9.59 -0.52
N ILE A 308 -10.73 10.89 -0.85
CA ILE A 308 -10.71 11.98 0.13
C ILE A 308 -12.07 12.11 0.80
N ILE A 309 -13.14 11.93 0.03
CA ILE A 309 -14.52 11.93 0.50
C ILE A 309 -15.17 10.56 0.29
N ASP A 310 -16.29 10.30 0.97
CA ASP A 310 -17.06 9.07 0.74
C ASP A 310 -17.90 9.13 -0.54
N GLY A 311 -18.17 10.35 -1.05
CA GLY A 311 -19.02 10.55 -2.22
C GLY A 311 -20.49 10.26 -1.94
N ILE A 312 -21.29 10.14 -3.01
CA ILE A 312 -22.72 9.79 -2.93
C ILE A 312 -23.07 8.89 -4.11
N GLY A 313 -23.76 7.76 -3.84
CA GLY A 313 -24.22 6.83 -4.87
C GLY A 313 -23.11 5.99 -5.51
N VAL A 314 -22.01 5.76 -4.79
CA VAL A 314 -20.88 4.96 -5.25
C VAL A 314 -21.20 3.46 -5.22
N TYR A 315 -21.96 3.02 -4.22
CA TYR A 315 -22.43 1.64 -4.07
C TYR A 315 -23.87 1.59 -3.54
N PRO A 316 -24.59 0.47 -3.72
CA PRO A 316 -25.97 0.33 -3.28
C PRO A 316 -26.14 0.58 -1.76
N ASN A 317 -27.16 1.35 -1.39
CA ASN A 317 -27.51 1.70 0.00
C ASN A 317 -26.51 2.59 0.75
N GLN A 318 -25.46 3.09 0.14
CA GLN A 318 -24.44 3.97 0.74
C GLN A 318 -25.04 5.17 1.51
N VAL A 319 -26.15 5.73 1.05
CA VAL A 319 -26.80 6.90 1.69
C VAL A 319 -27.13 6.65 3.18
N LYS A 320 -27.34 5.40 3.58
CA LYS A 320 -27.57 5.01 4.99
C LYS A 320 -26.31 5.11 5.85
N GLU A 321 -25.14 5.04 5.22
CA GLU A 321 -23.83 5.08 5.87
C GLU A 321 -23.20 6.48 5.81
N LEU A 322 -23.93 7.50 5.30
CA LEU A 322 -23.46 8.87 5.19
C LEU A 322 -23.96 9.76 6.34
N VAL A 323 -23.02 10.40 7.05
CA VAL A 323 -23.29 11.52 7.96
C VAL A 323 -23.48 12.82 7.17
N ILE A 324 -22.71 13.01 6.09
CA ILE A 324 -22.77 14.20 5.24
C ILE A 324 -23.26 13.75 3.85
N ARG A 325 -24.49 14.14 3.49
CA ARG A 325 -25.17 13.73 2.25
C ARG A 325 -25.07 14.80 1.15
N ASP A 326 -23.93 15.48 1.07
CA ASP A 326 -23.68 16.54 0.09
C ASP A 326 -22.17 16.55 -0.23
N VAL A 327 -21.83 16.38 -1.49
CA VAL A 327 -20.43 16.26 -1.96
C VAL A 327 -19.61 17.50 -1.63
N HIS A 328 -20.16 18.72 -1.86
CA HIS A 328 -19.46 19.97 -1.54
C HIS A 328 -19.21 20.12 -0.03
N LYS A 329 -20.18 19.71 0.80
CA LYS A 329 -20.00 19.73 2.25
C LYS A 329 -18.99 18.70 2.73
N GLN A 330 -18.92 17.52 2.08
CA GLN A 330 -17.88 16.52 2.34
C GLN A 330 -16.49 17.10 2.05
N TYR A 331 -16.26 17.68 0.86
CA TYR A 331 -15.01 18.37 0.53
C TYR A 331 -14.71 19.55 1.45
N GLY A 332 -15.71 20.36 1.78
CA GLY A 332 -15.55 21.45 2.73
C GLY A 332 -15.12 20.98 4.12
N PHE A 333 -15.63 19.82 4.57
CA PHE A 333 -15.20 19.24 5.85
C PHE A 333 -13.78 18.65 5.76
N ALA A 334 -13.46 17.91 4.68
CA ALA A 334 -12.13 17.40 4.41
C ALA A 334 -11.09 18.55 4.35
N SER A 335 -11.42 19.62 3.65
CA SER A 335 -10.58 20.82 3.53
C SER A 335 -10.26 21.44 4.89
N ARG A 336 -11.24 21.55 5.79
CA ARG A 336 -11.02 22.06 7.16
C ARG A 336 -10.14 21.14 8.00
N LEU A 337 -10.16 19.82 7.76
CA LEU A 337 -9.29 18.89 8.45
C LEU A 337 -7.85 18.98 7.90
N ILE A 338 -7.69 18.91 6.59
CA ILE A 338 -6.38 18.95 5.91
C ILE A 338 -5.71 20.32 6.09
N GLY A 339 -6.49 21.41 6.14
CA GLY A 339 -6.00 22.76 6.41
C GLY A 339 -5.32 22.94 7.78
N LYS A 340 -5.52 22.00 8.72
CA LYS A 340 -4.83 22.00 10.02
C LYS A 340 -3.43 21.36 9.99
N ILE A 341 -3.02 20.76 8.89
CA ILE A 341 -1.64 20.31 8.67
C ILE A 341 -0.74 21.55 8.66
N PRO A 342 0.44 21.55 9.31
CA PRO A 342 1.35 22.70 9.30
C PRO A 342 1.66 23.21 7.88
N GLU A 343 1.72 24.52 7.68
CA GLU A 343 1.88 25.15 6.36
C GLU A 343 3.18 24.79 5.65
N TYR A 344 4.26 24.51 6.40
CA TYR A 344 5.55 24.09 5.84
C TYR A 344 5.54 22.68 5.24
N ILE A 345 4.49 21.87 5.49
CA ILE A 345 4.32 20.54 4.94
C ILE A 345 3.54 20.66 3.63
N GLU A 346 4.11 20.26 2.51
CA GLU A 346 3.42 20.21 1.22
C GLU A 346 2.40 19.06 1.18
N VAL A 347 1.21 19.32 0.64
CA VAL A 347 0.15 18.33 0.51
C VAL A 347 -0.15 18.06 -0.95
N VAL A 348 -0.11 16.79 -1.35
CA VAL A 348 -0.49 16.29 -2.67
C VAL A 348 -1.72 15.43 -2.54
N ILE A 349 -2.73 15.69 -3.36
CA ILE A 349 -4.00 14.96 -3.38
C ILE A 349 -4.25 14.44 -4.79
N SER A 350 -4.60 13.18 -4.94
CA SER A 350 -5.17 12.62 -6.17
C SER A 350 -6.59 12.08 -5.91
N PRO A 351 -7.42 11.91 -6.93
CA PRO A 351 -8.76 11.33 -6.77
C PRO A 351 -8.72 9.82 -6.61
N GLY A 352 -9.79 9.27 -6.00
CA GLY A 352 -10.15 7.86 -6.04
C GLY A 352 -11.54 7.66 -6.64
N ASN A 353 -12.09 6.46 -6.52
CA ASN A 353 -13.39 6.14 -7.12
C ASN A 353 -14.59 6.71 -6.35
N HIS A 354 -14.40 7.23 -5.14
CA HIS A 354 -15.43 7.93 -4.36
C HIS A 354 -15.44 9.43 -4.61
N ASP A 355 -14.34 9.99 -5.10
CA ASP A 355 -14.21 11.42 -5.37
C ASP A 355 -15.03 11.90 -6.57
N ALA A 356 -15.17 13.23 -6.71
CA ALA A 356 -16.00 13.87 -7.70
C ALA A 356 -15.62 13.64 -9.17
N PRO A 357 -14.34 13.46 -9.56
CA PRO A 357 -13.97 13.20 -10.95
C PRO A 357 -14.59 11.91 -11.52
N ARG A 358 -14.52 11.77 -12.84
CA ARG A 358 -15.01 10.56 -13.53
C ARG A 358 -14.39 9.30 -12.93
N LYS A 359 -15.16 8.20 -12.93
CA LYS A 359 -14.71 6.91 -12.36
C LYS A 359 -13.73 6.14 -13.25
N ALA A 360 -13.75 6.43 -14.56
CA ALA A 360 -12.86 5.77 -15.51
C ALA A 360 -11.43 6.32 -15.44
N LEU A 361 -10.45 5.41 -15.43
CA LEU A 361 -9.03 5.74 -15.46
C LEU A 361 -8.56 6.11 -16.87
N PRO A 362 -7.60 7.02 -16.99
CA PRO A 362 -7.06 7.87 -15.94
C PRO A 362 -8.08 8.93 -15.49
N GLN A 363 -8.03 9.30 -14.22
CA GLN A 363 -8.91 10.35 -13.68
C GLN A 363 -8.21 11.72 -13.76
N PRO A 364 -8.92 12.81 -14.10
CA PRO A 364 -8.39 14.15 -13.90
C PRO A 364 -8.31 14.49 -12.42
N ALA A 365 -7.52 15.50 -12.07
CA ALA A 365 -7.43 16.04 -10.71
C ALA A 365 -8.82 16.45 -10.16
N ILE A 366 -8.96 16.44 -8.85
CA ILE A 366 -10.13 17.02 -8.18
C ILE A 366 -10.15 18.52 -8.50
N SER A 367 -11.29 19.00 -9.04
CA SER A 367 -11.44 20.40 -9.40
C SER A 367 -11.18 21.32 -8.21
N LEU A 368 -10.49 22.43 -8.47
CA LEU A 368 -10.20 23.44 -7.46
C LEU A 368 -11.47 24.06 -6.85
N ASP A 369 -12.61 24.01 -7.55
CA ASP A 369 -13.89 24.45 -7.01
C ASP A 369 -14.32 23.64 -5.78
N PHE A 370 -14.05 22.32 -5.77
CA PHE A 370 -14.29 21.48 -4.59
C PHE A 370 -13.29 21.74 -3.46
N LEU A 371 -12.07 22.18 -3.79
CA LEU A 371 -10.98 22.42 -2.86
C LEU A 371 -10.84 23.90 -2.45
N LYS A 372 -11.79 24.76 -2.82
CA LYS A 372 -11.72 26.20 -2.57
C LYS A 372 -11.41 26.54 -1.11
N THR A 373 -12.12 25.95 -0.15
CA THR A 373 -11.87 26.15 1.28
C THR A 373 -10.44 25.76 1.69
N LEU A 374 -9.85 24.75 1.05
CA LEU A 374 -8.48 24.31 1.34
C LEU A 374 -7.47 25.31 0.77
N GLN A 375 -7.70 25.80 -0.45
CA GLN A 375 -6.84 26.80 -1.09
C GLN A 375 -6.81 28.15 -0.36
N GLU A 376 -7.89 28.50 0.34
CA GLU A 376 -7.95 29.69 1.20
C GLU A 376 -7.02 29.58 2.42
N THR A 377 -6.66 28.35 2.84
CA THR A 377 -5.87 28.09 4.03
C THR A 377 -4.43 27.71 3.73
N ARG A 378 -4.19 27.05 2.57
CA ARG A 378 -2.86 26.57 2.18
C ARG A 378 -2.75 26.25 0.71
N LYS A 379 -1.51 26.18 0.21
CA LYS A 379 -1.21 25.59 -1.09
C LYS A 379 -1.46 24.08 -1.06
N VAL A 380 -2.08 23.54 -2.10
CA VAL A 380 -2.32 22.12 -2.31
C VAL A 380 -2.03 21.75 -3.77
N HIS A 381 -1.41 20.61 -3.99
CA HIS A 381 -1.20 20.04 -5.32
C HIS A 381 -2.30 19.00 -5.58
N SER A 382 -3.30 19.37 -6.39
CA SER A 382 -4.32 18.43 -6.86
C SER A 382 -3.89 17.88 -8.21
N LEU A 383 -3.65 16.57 -8.27
CA LEU A 383 -3.16 15.85 -9.46
C LEU A 383 -4.14 14.75 -9.85
N GLY A 384 -4.08 14.30 -11.10
CA GLY A 384 -4.90 13.18 -11.58
C GLY A 384 -4.45 11.81 -11.02
N ASP A 385 -5.19 10.77 -11.36
CA ASP A 385 -4.87 9.37 -11.03
C ASP A 385 -4.71 8.55 -12.34
N PRO A 386 -3.54 7.92 -12.59
CA PRO A 386 -2.30 7.97 -11.80
C PRO A 386 -1.48 9.24 -12.05
N ASN A 387 -0.55 9.54 -11.14
CA ASN A 387 0.45 10.59 -11.36
C ASN A 387 1.85 10.18 -10.88
N VAL A 388 2.86 10.87 -11.37
CA VAL A 388 4.26 10.68 -10.95
C VAL A 388 4.82 12.03 -10.54
N ILE A 389 5.33 12.10 -9.31
CA ILE A 389 6.00 13.28 -8.75
C ILE A 389 7.42 12.95 -8.31
N SER A 390 8.29 13.94 -8.25
CA SER A 390 9.61 13.84 -7.63
C SER A 390 9.64 14.71 -6.39
N LEU A 391 10.05 14.13 -5.27
CA LEU A 391 10.23 14.78 -3.97
C LEU A 391 11.71 14.70 -3.59
N HIS A 392 12.44 15.81 -3.61
CA HIS A 392 13.89 15.80 -3.38
C HIS A 392 14.61 14.67 -4.13
N ASN A 393 14.35 14.53 -5.44
CA ASN A 393 14.89 13.51 -6.34
C ASN A 393 14.34 12.08 -6.16
N VAL A 394 13.46 11.82 -5.22
CA VAL A 394 12.76 10.53 -5.06
C VAL A 394 11.49 10.54 -5.91
N GLU A 395 11.39 9.65 -6.91
CA GLU A 395 10.20 9.55 -7.76
C GLU A 395 9.13 8.67 -7.10
N VAL A 396 7.95 9.24 -6.91
CA VAL A 396 6.76 8.58 -6.35
C VAL A 396 5.70 8.45 -7.43
N LEU A 397 5.30 7.21 -7.73
CA LEU A 397 4.09 6.91 -8.50
C LEU A 397 2.93 6.81 -7.51
N MET A 398 1.99 7.71 -7.62
CA MET A 398 0.72 7.66 -6.90
C MET A 398 -0.36 7.08 -7.82
N TYR A 399 -1.06 6.08 -7.33
CA TYR A 399 -2.18 5.42 -7.99
C TYR A 399 -3.20 5.00 -6.94
N HIS A 400 -4.48 5.39 -7.09
CA HIS A 400 -5.47 5.04 -6.07
C HIS A 400 -5.56 3.53 -5.81
N GLY A 401 -5.51 2.68 -6.86
CA GLY A 401 -5.46 1.23 -6.67
C GLY A 401 -6.69 0.49 -7.19
N ARG A 402 -7.57 1.12 -7.95
CA ARG A 402 -8.85 0.54 -8.38
C ARG A 402 -8.72 -0.84 -9.03
N SER A 403 -7.70 -1.06 -9.85
CA SER A 403 -7.48 -2.34 -10.55
C SER A 403 -7.03 -3.49 -9.65
N LEU A 404 -6.66 -3.22 -8.40
CA LEU A 404 -6.30 -4.27 -7.43
C LEU A 404 -7.46 -5.22 -7.17
N ASP A 405 -8.72 -4.73 -7.23
CA ASP A 405 -9.93 -5.57 -7.16
C ASP A 405 -9.97 -6.62 -8.27
N ASP A 406 -9.66 -6.20 -9.52
CA ASP A 406 -9.67 -7.09 -10.68
C ASP A 406 -8.56 -8.14 -10.59
N ILE A 407 -7.37 -7.72 -10.13
CA ILE A 407 -6.23 -8.63 -9.90
C ILE A 407 -6.58 -9.69 -8.86
N MET A 408 -7.13 -9.27 -7.71
CA MET A 408 -7.47 -10.18 -6.61
C MET A 408 -8.61 -11.13 -6.99
N ALA A 409 -9.57 -10.66 -7.80
CA ALA A 409 -10.66 -11.51 -8.30
C ALA A 409 -10.21 -12.53 -9.36
N THR A 410 -9.14 -12.23 -10.10
CA THR A 410 -8.72 -13.03 -11.27
C THR A 410 -7.57 -13.97 -10.93
N ILE A 411 -6.61 -13.55 -10.10
CA ILE A 411 -5.39 -14.33 -9.83
C ILE A 411 -5.54 -15.13 -8.53
N PRO A 412 -5.46 -16.48 -8.62
CA PRO A 412 -5.58 -17.33 -7.44
C PRO A 412 -4.54 -17.01 -6.35
N GLY A 413 -4.99 -16.94 -5.10
CA GLY A 413 -4.14 -16.67 -3.93
C GLY A 413 -3.77 -15.20 -3.71
N MET A 414 -4.31 -14.27 -4.51
CA MET A 414 -4.27 -12.85 -4.21
C MET A 414 -5.44 -12.50 -3.28
N THR A 415 -5.15 -11.85 -2.15
CA THR A 415 -6.14 -11.50 -1.13
C THR A 415 -5.97 -10.06 -0.67
N PRO A 416 -7.03 -9.40 -0.16
CA PRO A 416 -6.94 -8.05 0.39
C PRO A 416 -5.96 -7.91 1.56
N ASP A 417 -5.66 -8.98 2.31
CA ASP A 417 -4.72 -8.95 3.44
C ASP A 417 -3.28 -8.66 3.02
N HIS A 418 -2.97 -8.87 1.73
CA HIS A 418 -1.63 -8.67 1.16
C HIS A 418 -1.69 -7.85 -0.14
N PRO A 419 -2.16 -6.59 -0.10
CA PRO A 419 -2.34 -5.77 -1.31
C PRO A 419 -1.02 -5.54 -2.06
N GLU A 420 0.12 -5.53 -1.36
CA GLU A 420 1.44 -5.38 -1.95
C GLU A 420 1.77 -6.48 -2.97
N ARG A 421 1.15 -7.66 -2.88
CA ARG A 421 1.35 -8.75 -3.85
C ARG A 421 0.71 -8.42 -5.20
N ALA A 422 -0.50 -7.88 -5.18
CA ALA A 422 -1.18 -7.43 -6.41
C ALA A 422 -0.44 -6.22 -7.03
N MET A 423 0.02 -5.27 -6.21
CA MET A 423 0.83 -4.14 -6.68
C MET A 423 2.15 -4.59 -7.33
N LYS A 424 2.80 -5.64 -6.80
CA LYS A 424 3.98 -6.26 -7.45
C LYS A 424 3.64 -6.79 -8.84
N LEU A 425 2.49 -7.42 -9.01
CA LEU A 425 2.05 -7.90 -10.33
C LEU A 425 1.88 -6.75 -11.32
N LEU A 426 1.33 -5.60 -10.88
CA LEU A 426 1.24 -4.40 -11.74
C LEU A 426 2.63 -3.93 -12.20
N LEU A 427 3.63 -3.93 -11.33
CA LEU A 427 5.02 -3.63 -11.71
C LEU A 427 5.61 -4.67 -12.67
N GLN A 428 5.29 -5.95 -12.49
CA GLN A 428 5.67 -7.03 -13.42
C GLN A 428 5.05 -6.84 -14.81
N CYS A 429 3.76 -6.48 -14.84
CA CYS A 429 3.04 -6.19 -16.07
C CYS A 429 3.48 -4.86 -16.71
N ARG A 430 4.16 -3.98 -15.96
CA ARG A 430 4.45 -2.60 -16.35
C ARG A 430 3.17 -1.84 -16.73
N HIS A 431 2.05 -2.15 -16.04
CA HIS A 431 0.76 -1.55 -16.31
C HIS A 431 -0.13 -1.51 -15.06
N LEU A 432 -0.76 -0.36 -14.79
CA LEU A 432 -1.57 -0.13 -13.58
C LEU A 432 -2.97 -0.76 -13.65
N ALA A 433 -3.52 -0.99 -14.85
CA ALA A 433 -4.78 -1.71 -15.04
C ALA A 433 -4.67 -2.59 -16.29
N PRO A 434 -3.98 -3.74 -16.21
CA PRO A 434 -3.72 -4.59 -17.37
C PRO A 434 -4.99 -5.20 -17.96
N LEU A 435 -5.99 -5.53 -17.13
CA LEU A 435 -7.23 -6.17 -17.56
C LEU A 435 -8.27 -5.11 -17.99
N TYR A 436 -8.90 -5.31 -19.15
CA TYR A 436 -10.03 -4.53 -19.66
C TYR A 436 -11.34 -5.30 -19.47
N GLY A 437 -12.45 -4.57 -19.28
CA GLY A 437 -13.77 -5.19 -19.09
C GLY A 437 -14.02 -5.79 -17.72
N GLY A 438 -13.13 -5.56 -16.74
CA GLY A 438 -13.34 -5.88 -15.33
C GLY A 438 -14.17 -4.82 -14.59
N LYS A 439 -14.01 -4.74 -13.28
CA LYS A 439 -14.66 -3.72 -12.45
C LYS A 439 -14.05 -2.34 -12.64
N THR A 440 -12.78 -2.27 -13.05
CA THR A 440 -12.07 -1.04 -13.33
C THR A 440 -12.48 -0.47 -14.67
N LEU A 441 -13.10 0.71 -14.64
CA LEU A 441 -13.49 1.42 -15.85
C LEU A 441 -12.27 2.10 -16.46
N LEU A 442 -12.07 1.93 -17.78
CA LEU A 442 -11.00 2.58 -18.52
C LEU A 442 -11.59 3.56 -19.54
N SER A 443 -11.05 4.76 -19.59
CA SER A 443 -11.35 5.76 -20.62
C SER A 443 -10.33 5.59 -21.75
N PRO A 444 -10.78 5.46 -23.01
CA PRO A 444 -9.87 5.27 -24.15
C PRO A 444 -9.24 6.60 -24.55
N GLU A 445 -8.26 7.05 -23.80
CA GLU A 445 -7.51 8.26 -24.13
C GLU A 445 -6.60 8.01 -25.35
N ASN A 446 -6.18 9.10 -26.00
CA ASN A 446 -5.30 9.02 -27.19
C ASN A 446 -3.94 8.35 -26.91
N ARG A 447 -3.58 8.19 -25.63
CA ARG A 447 -2.42 7.41 -25.16
C ARG A 447 -2.77 6.65 -23.88
N ASP A 448 -2.11 5.53 -23.66
CA ASP A 448 -2.25 4.78 -22.42
C ASP A 448 -1.38 5.40 -21.30
N PHE A 449 -2.02 6.10 -20.37
CA PHE A 449 -1.40 6.71 -19.20
C PHE A 449 -1.14 5.70 -18.07
N LEU A 450 -1.65 4.47 -18.20
CA LEU A 450 -1.53 3.44 -17.18
C LEU A 450 -0.29 2.55 -17.36
N ALA A 451 0.42 2.70 -18.48
CA ALA A 451 1.68 2.02 -18.73
C ALA A 451 2.79 2.62 -17.84
N ILE A 452 3.45 1.78 -17.04
CA ILE A 452 4.58 2.18 -16.19
C ILE A 452 5.85 2.20 -17.04
N GLU A 453 6.09 3.29 -17.77
CA GLU A 453 7.26 3.41 -18.64
C GLU A 453 8.57 3.59 -17.86
N ARG A 454 8.52 4.25 -16.70
CA ARG A 454 9.66 4.47 -15.79
C ARG A 454 9.36 3.87 -14.42
N PRO A 455 10.19 2.93 -13.91
CA PRO A 455 9.99 2.44 -12.55
C PRO A 455 10.19 3.56 -11.53
N PRO A 456 9.24 3.78 -10.60
CA PRO A 456 9.38 4.77 -9.53
C PRO A 456 10.37 4.28 -8.47
N ASP A 457 10.69 5.13 -7.48
CA ASP A 457 11.38 4.70 -6.25
C ASP A 457 10.38 4.25 -5.21
N ILE A 458 9.20 4.89 -5.18
CA ILE A 458 8.06 4.54 -4.33
C ILE A 458 6.83 4.35 -5.22
N PHE A 459 6.13 3.23 -5.06
CA PHE A 459 4.81 2.98 -5.63
C PHE A 459 3.77 3.02 -4.51
N HIS A 460 3.01 4.10 -4.44
CA HIS A 460 1.98 4.34 -3.42
C HIS A 460 0.59 4.10 -3.98
N ALA A 461 -0.20 3.28 -3.28
CA ALA A 461 -1.62 3.06 -3.57
C ALA A 461 -2.47 3.04 -2.29
N GLY A 462 -3.79 3.06 -2.47
CA GLY A 462 -4.85 2.92 -1.47
C GLY A 462 -5.88 1.87 -1.87
N HIS A 463 -7.17 2.23 -1.77
CA HIS A 463 -8.35 1.50 -2.24
C HIS A 463 -8.71 0.22 -1.46
N ILE A 464 -7.73 -0.56 -1.03
CA ILE A 464 -7.98 -1.84 -0.35
C ILE A 464 -8.25 -1.65 1.16
N HIS A 465 -7.94 -0.47 1.71
CA HIS A 465 -8.05 -0.14 3.14
C HIS A 465 -7.18 -0.99 4.06
N VAL A 466 -6.29 -1.81 3.52
CA VAL A 466 -5.36 -2.65 4.28
C VAL A 466 -3.93 -2.19 4.02
N LEU A 467 -3.21 -1.88 5.10
CA LEU A 467 -1.80 -1.54 5.00
C LEU A 467 -0.97 -2.77 4.59
N GLY A 468 -0.23 -2.63 3.51
CA GLY A 468 0.72 -3.64 3.05
C GLY A 468 1.91 -2.99 2.35
N TYR A 469 3.13 -3.45 2.62
CA TYR A 469 4.30 -2.91 1.95
C TYR A 469 5.42 -3.93 1.78
N CYS A 470 6.22 -3.74 0.74
CA CYS A 470 7.41 -4.54 0.47
C CYS A 470 8.40 -3.78 -0.41
N ASN A 471 9.63 -4.28 -0.51
CA ASN A 471 10.58 -3.83 -1.52
C ASN A 471 10.58 -4.81 -2.69
N TYR A 472 10.40 -4.29 -3.90
CA TYR A 472 10.43 -5.09 -5.11
C TYR A 472 11.39 -4.50 -6.15
N ARG A 473 12.53 -5.18 -6.39
CA ARG A 473 13.56 -4.78 -7.36
C ARG A 473 14.04 -3.32 -7.21
N GLY A 474 14.12 -2.85 -5.97
CA GLY A 474 14.49 -1.48 -5.67
C GLY A 474 13.34 -0.47 -5.73
N VAL A 475 12.11 -0.90 -5.86
CA VAL A 475 10.90 -0.07 -5.69
C VAL A 475 10.27 -0.38 -4.33
N LEU A 476 10.07 0.64 -3.51
CA LEU A 476 9.29 0.54 -2.29
C LEU A 476 7.79 0.58 -2.67
N VAL A 477 7.10 -0.54 -2.49
CA VAL A 477 5.68 -0.72 -2.81
C VAL A 477 4.89 -0.57 -1.53
N ILE A 478 3.91 0.35 -1.47
CA ILE A 478 3.09 0.61 -0.28
C ILE A 478 1.63 0.81 -0.67
N ASN A 479 0.74 -0.01 -0.11
CA ASN A 479 -0.67 0.32 0.06
C ASN A 479 -0.85 0.94 1.44
N SER A 480 -1.37 2.17 1.52
CA SER A 480 -1.32 2.97 2.76
C SER A 480 -2.42 2.65 3.78
N GLY A 481 -3.34 1.72 3.46
CA GLY A 481 -4.53 1.51 4.30
C GLY A 481 -5.52 2.66 4.18
N GLY A 482 -6.20 3.04 5.25
CA GLY A 482 -7.21 4.11 5.21
C GLY A 482 -7.58 4.64 6.59
N TRP A 483 -8.67 5.44 6.64
CA TRP A 483 -9.21 6.04 7.87
C TRP A 483 -10.66 5.63 8.15
N GLN A 484 -11.17 4.69 7.37
CA GLN A 484 -12.52 4.18 7.50
C GLN A 484 -12.50 2.85 8.26
N GLU A 485 -13.34 2.74 9.28
CA GLU A 485 -13.62 1.49 9.98
C GLU A 485 -14.34 0.52 9.05
N GLN A 486 -14.40 -0.74 9.43
CA GLN A 486 -15.04 -1.77 8.61
C GLN A 486 -16.50 -1.41 8.30
N THR A 487 -16.83 -1.32 7.03
CA THR A 487 -18.18 -1.13 6.52
C THR A 487 -18.88 -2.49 6.34
N ASP A 488 -20.22 -2.49 6.23
CA ASP A 488 -20.99 -3.70 5.93
C ASP A 488 -20.56 -4.33 4.58
N TYR A 489 -20.12 -3.50 3.63
CA TYR A 489 -19.60 -3.97 2.35
C TYR A 489 -18.26 -4.71 2.51
N MET A 490 -17.32 -4.14 3.24
CA MET A 490 -16.03 -4.78 3.53
C MET A 490 -16.21 -6.10 4.30
N ALA A 491 -17.12 -6.12 5.29
CA ALA A 491 -17.41 -7.32 6.07
C ALA A 491 -17.93 -8.47 5.20
N LYS A 492 -18.80 -8.17 4.23
CA LYS A 492 -19.29 -9.16 3.24
C LYS A 492 -18.21 -9.72 2.34
N LEU A 493 -17.16 -8.95 2.08
CA LEU A 493 -15.98 -9.36 1.28
C LEU A 493 -14.88 -9.99 2.13
N GLY A 494 -15.03 -10.05 3.46
CA GLY A 494 -14.00 -10.54 4.38
C GLY A 494 -12.80 -9.60 4.52
N ILE A 495 -12.94 -8.32 4.18
CA ILE A 495 -11.86 -7.33 4.28
C ILE A 495 -11.82 -6.78 5.72
N MET A 496 -10.68 -6.91 6.37
CA MET A 496 -10.38 -6.31 7.67
C MET A 496 -9.50 -5.07 7.45
N PRO A 497 -10.06 -3.85 7.44
CA PRO A 497 -9.29 -2.64 7.20
C PRO A 497 -8.30 -2.36 8.34
N THR A 498 -7.31 -1.54 8.07
CA THR A 498 -6.30 -1.10 9.06
C THR A 498 -6.40 0.41 9.28
N PRO A 499 -7.52 0.93 9.83
CA PRO A 499 -7.72 2.35 9.95
C PRO A 499 -6.67 3.02 10.84
N GLY A 500 -6.22 4.20 10.45
CA GLY A 500 -5.28 5.00 11.23
C GLY A 500 -3.86 4.45 11.34
N LYS A 501 -3.51 3.38 10.62
CA LYS A 501 -2.12 2.94 10.44
C LYS A 501 -1.50 3.69 9.27
N VAL A 502 -0.52 4.54 9.56
CA VAL A 502 0.05 5.49 8.60
C VAL A 502 1.52 5.16 8.34
N PRO A 503 1.89 4.76 7.12
CA PRO A 503 3.29 4.63 6.73
C PRO A 503 3.94 6.00 6.52
N VAL A 504 5.09 6.18 7.15
CA VAL A 504 5.94 7.37 7.05
C VAL A 504 7.29 6.92 6.50
N VAL A 505 7.68 7.45 5.36
CA VAL A 505 8.88 7.05 4.62
C VAL A 505 9.96 8.12 4.76
N ASN A 506 11.13 7.73 5.24
CA ASN A 506 12.32 8.55 5.19
C ASN A 506 12.84 8.62 3.74
N LEU A 507 12.82 9.79 3.12
CA LEU A 507 13.23 9.96 1.71
C LEU A 507 14.73 9.80 1.49
N GLN A 508 15.55 9.89 2.55
CA GLN A 508 17.00 9.69 2.48
C GLN A 508 17.37 8.20 2.51
N THR A 509 16.66 7.37 3.30
CA THR A 509 16.98 5.94 3.46
C THR A 509 16.00 5.02 2.74
N LEU A 510 14.78 5.49 2.45
CA LEU A 510 13.59 4.76 2.00
C LEU A 510 13.11 3.71 3.02
N GLU A 511 13.49 3.86 4.26
CA GLU A 511 12.92 3.08 5.37
C GLU A 511 11.51 3.56 5.72
N THR A 512 10.64 2.61 5.99
CA THR A 512 9.24 2.87 6.33
C THR A 512 9.01 2.63 7.81
N THR A 513 8.49 3.64 8.50
CA THR A 513 7.97 3.53 9.86
C THR A 513 6.46 3.61 9.82
N VAL A 514 5.77 2.66 10.43
CA VAL A 514 4.30 2.68 10.54
C VAL A 514 3.91 3.25 11.89
N LEU A 515 3.11 4.32 11.88
CA LEU A 515 2.55 4.93 13.07
C LEU A 515 1.07 4.58 13.18
N ALA A 516 0.58 4.28 14.39
CA ALA A 516 -0.82 3.97 14.66
C ALA A 516 -1.45 5.12 15.45
N PHE A 517 -2.64 5.57 14.99
CA PHE A 517 -3.43 6.65 15.58
C PHE A 517 -4.84 6.21 16.01
N ALA A 518 -5.27 5.02 15.57
CA ALA A 518 -6.53 4.40 16.00
C ALA A 518 -6.41 3.78 17.38
#